data_db46a78dc69664347b086437061a4747
#
_entry.id   db46a78dc69664347b086437061a4747
#
_cell.length_a   1.000
_cell.length_b   1.000
_cell.length_c   1.000
_cell.angle_alpha   90.00
_cell.angle_beta   90.00
_cell.angle_gamma   90.00
#
_symmetry.space_group_name_H-M   'P 1'
#
loop_
_entity.id
_entity.type
_entity.pdbx_description
1 polymer ?
#
loop_
_entity_poly.entity_id
_entity_poly.type
_entity_poly.pdbx_seq_one_letter_code
_entity_poly.pdbx_strand_id
1 'polypeptide(L)'
;GTPTYTHDFAKNVKLLLENEYWGLYNMVCGGITGRYEVAIELINILGLSDAIKVTPVTSEYWKEEYFAERPPSERLVDKKLNLREVNIMRDWKVCLKEYIEEYYKEYLPE
;
A
#
# COMPACT_ATOMS: atom_id res chain seq x y z
N GLY A 1 0.62 -0.06 -8.11
CA GLY A 1 -0.49 0.25 -7.20
C GLY A 1 -0.02 0.56 -5.79
N THR A 2 -0.88 1.19 -5.00
CA THR A 2 -0.58 1.53 -3.61
C THR A 2 -0.80 0.30 -2.72
N PRO A 3 0.17 -0.06 -1.84
CA PRO A 3 -0.05 -1.14 -0.89
C PRO A 3 -1.18 -0.76 0.07
N THR A 4 -2.02 -1.72 0.41
CA THR A 4 -3.19 -1.47 1.25
C THR A 4 -3.12 -2.32 2.51
N TYR A 5 -3.21 -1.64 3.66
CA TYR A 5 -3.14 -2.27 4.97
C TYR A 5 -4.47 -2.92 5.32
N THR A 6 -4.43 -4.21 5.63
CA THR A 6 -5.66 -4.98 5.90
C THR A 6 -6.44 -4.48 7.10
N HIS A 7 -5.77 -3.95 8.12
CA HIS A 7 -6.44 -3.36 9.30
C HIS A 7 -7.30 -2.15 8.91
N ASP A 8 -6.75 -1.24 8.11
CA ASP A 8 -7.49 -0.08 7.62
C ASP A 8 -8.66 -0.51 6.72
N PHE A 9 -8.40 -1.46 5.84
CA PHE A 9 -9.41 -2.01 4.95
C PHE A 9 -10.59 -2.60 5.76
N ALA A 10 -10.29 -3.44 6.75
CA ALA A 10 -11.30 -4.06 7.60
C ALA A 10 -12.13 -3.02 8.37
N LYS A 11 -11.47 -1.99 8.93
CA LYS A 11 -12.16 -0.89 9.63
C LYS A 11 -13.09 -0.13 8.71
N ASN A 12 -12.66 0.16 7.49
CA ASN A 12 -13.48 0.89 6.52
C ASN A 12 -14.64 0.04 6.01
N VAL A 13 -14.45 -1.25 5.80
CA VAL A 13 -15.54 -2.18 5.46
C VAL A 13 -16.57 -2.21 6.58
N LYS A 14 -16.14 -2.29 7.83
CA LYS A 14 -17.03 -2.27 9.00
C LYS A 14 -17.88 -0.99 9.01
N LEU A 15 -17.25 0.16 8.75
CA LEU A 15 -17.95 1.45 8.70
C LEU A 15 -19.05 1.46 7.64
N LEU A 16 -18.76 0.91 6.45
CA LEU A 16 -19.75 0.81 5.36
C LEU A 16 -20.91 -0.10 5.76
N LEU A 17 -20.64 -1.25 6.38
CA LEU A 17 -21.66 -2.19 6.84
C LEU A 17 -22.56 -1.58 7.92
N GLU A 18 -21.98 -0.90 8.90
CA GLU A 18 -22.73 -0.26 9.98
C GLU A 18 -23.65 0.86 9.49
N ASN A 19 -23.26 1.55 8.41
CA ASN A 19 -24.07 2.59 7.80
C ASN A 19 -24.96 2.11 6.65
N GLU A 20 -24.91 0.81 6.34
CA GLU A 20 -25.68 0.21 5.24
C GLU A 20 -25.39 0.88 3.88
N TYR A 21 -24.15 1.30 3.65
CA TYR A 21 -23.71 1.93 2.41
C TYR A 21 -23.30 0.87 1.38
N TRP A 22 -24.29 0.18 0.85
CA TRP A 22 -24.09 -0.89 -0.13
C TRP A 22 -23.55 -0.37 -1.46
N GLY A 23 -22.91 -1.25 -2.21
CA GLY A 23 -22.44 -0.96 -3.54
C GLY A 23 -21.01 -1.36 -3.78
N LEU A 24 -20.49 -0.98 -4.94
CA LEU A 24 -19.10 -1.23 -5.34
C LEU A 24 -18.22 -0.04 -4.95
N TYR A 25 -17.11 -0.33 -4.29
CA TYR A 25 -16.16 0.68 -3.83
C TYR A 25 -14.75 0.29 -4.23
N ASN A 26 -13.96 1.26 -4.67
CA ASN A 26 -12.51 1.15 -4.62
C ASN A 26 -12.08 1.55 -3.21
N MET A 27 -11.16 0.78 -2.62
CA MET A 27 -10.71 1.00 -1.25
C MET A 27 -9.22 0.66 -1.14
N VAL A 28 -8.38 1.68 -1.16
CA VAL A 28 -6.92 1.54 -1.06
C VAL A 28 -6.36 2.58 -0.10
N CYS A 29 -5.18 2.33 0.45
CA CYS A 29 -4.47 3.36 1.21
C CYS A 29 -4.17 4.57 0.34
N GLY A 30 -4.07 5.73 0.96
CA GLY A 30 -3.74 6.97 0.29
C GLY A 30 -2.31 7.02 -0.23
N GLY A 31 -2.05 7.94 -1.14
CA GLY A 31 -0.75 8.16 -1.74
C GLY A 31 -0.56 7.45 -3.08
N ILE A 32 0.40 7.93 -3.84
CA ILE A 32 0.78 7.38 -5.13
C ILE A 32 2.16 6.77 -4.97
N THR A 33 2.30 5.49 -5.30
CA THR A 33 3.58 4.81 -5.15
C THR A 33 3.70 3.61 -6.08
N GLY A 34 4.91 3.10 -6.20
CA GLY A 34 5.24 1.89 -6.92
C GLY A 34 6.09 0.96 -6.05
N ARG A 35 6.42 -0.20 -6.58
CA ARG A 35 7.21 -1.20 -5.83
C ARG A 35 8.57 -0.69 -5.41
N TYR A 36 9.21 0.13 -6.25
CA TYR A 36 10.52 0.72 -5.95
C TYR A 36 10.45 1.62 -4.73
N GLU A 37 9.49 2.54 -4.70
CA GLU A 37 9.31 3.48 -3.58
C GLU A 37 8.94 2.77 -2.29
N VAL A 38 8.12 1.71 -2.37
CA VAL A 38 7.78 0.88 -1.21
C VAL A 38 9.02 0.19 -0.66
N ALA A 39 9.88 -0.35 -1.52
CA ALA A 39 11.12 -1.00 -1.11
C ALA A 39 12.06 0.00 -0.43
N ILE A 40 12.20 1.21 -0.96
CA ILE A 40 13.02 2.29 -0.36
C ILE A 40 12.48 2.64 1.03
N GLU A 41 11.18 2.85 1.16
CA GLU A 41 10.56 3.18 2.45
C GLU A 41 10.77 2.07 3.49
N LEU A 42 10.59 0.82 3.08
CA LEU A 42 10.82 -0.34 3.96
C LEU A 42 12.27 -0.40 4.47
N ILE A 43 13.22 -0.20 3.57
CA ILE A 43 14.65 -0.20 3.91
C ILE A 43 14.97 0.95 4.88
N ASN A 44 14.37 2.12 4.67
CA ASN A 44 14.55 3.26 5.57
C ASN A 44 13.97 2.99 6.96
N ILE A 45 12.77 2.40 7.04
CA ILE A 45 12.13 2.03 8.32
C ILE A 45 13.03 1.03 9.08
N LEU A 46 13.60 0.07 8.38
CA LEU A 46 14.45 -0.96 8.97
C LEU A 46 15.89 -0.51 9.25
N GLY A 47 16.25 0.72 8.86
CA GLY A 47 17.61 1.24 9.05
C GLY A 47 18.68 0.54 8.23
N LEU A 48 18.32 -0.03 7.09
CA LEU A 48 19.19 -0.85 6.25
C LEU A 48 19.68 -0.14 4.97
N SER A 49 19.50 1.18 4.87
CA SER A 49 19.85 1.94 3.68
C SER A 49 21.33 1.85 3.29
N ASP A 50 22.23 1.65 4.26
CA ASP A 50 23.66 1.49 4.00
C ASP A 50 24.04 0.05 3.64
N ALA A 51 23.22 -0.93 4.02
CA ALA A 51 23.50 -2.36 3.80
C ALA A 51 22.84 -2.92 2.55
N ILE A 52 21.71 -2.36 2.12
CA ILE A 52 20.92 -2.87 1.01
C ILE A 52 20.73 -1.77 -0.03
N LYS A 53 21.07 -2.10 -1.28
CA LYS A 53 20.86 -1.22 -2.42
C LYS A 53 19.64 -1.70 -3.21
N VAL A 54 18.72 -0.78 -3.49
CA VAL A 54 17.57 -1.05 -4.36
C VAL A 54 17.84 -0.42 -5.72
N THR A 55 17.78 -1.23 -6.77
CA THR A 55 18.01 -0.78 -8.13
C THR A 55 16.68 -0.61 -8.85
N PRO A 56 16.35 0.61 -9.31
CA PRO A 56 15.12 0.81 -10.08
C PRO A 56 15.24 0.14 -11.45
N VAL A 57 14.22 -0.63 -11.81
CA VAL A 57 14.11 -1.27 -13.12
C VAL A 57 12.72 -1.06 -13.67
N THR A 58 12.58 -1.12 -14.99
CA THR A 58 11.26 -1.06 -15.63
C THR A 58 10.62 -2.43 -15.65
N SER A 59 9.32 -2.49 -15.93
CA SER A 59 8.59 -3.76 -16.08
C SER A 59 9.14 -4.64 -17.19
N GLU A 60 9.83 -4.06 -18.17
CA GLU A 60 10.48 -4.77 -19.28
C GLU A 60 11.63 -5.67 -18.80
N TYR A 61 12.26 -5.34 -17.67
CA TYR A 61 13.39 -6.11 -17.13
C TYR A 61 13.03 -7.58 -16.86
N TRP A 62 11.78 -7.86 -16.44
CA TRP A 62 11.31 -9.20 -16.09
C TRP A 62 10.33 -9.77 -17.13
N LYS A 63 10.26 -9.18 -18.33
CA LYS A 63 9.29 -9.55 -19.37
C LYS A 63 9.29 -11.02 -19.73
N GLU A 64 10.47 -11.64 -19.76
CA GLU A 64 10.61 -13.05 -20.12
C GLU A 64 10.13 -14.00 -19.01
N GLU A 65 10.10 -13.55 -17.75
CA GLU A 65 9.70 -14.36 -16.60
C GLU A 65 8.20 -14.31 -16.33
N TYR A 66 7.52 -13.28 -16.82
CA TYR A 66 6.09 -13.10 -16.62
C TYR A 66 5.32 -13.26 -17.92
N PHE A 67 4.49 -14.30 -17.97
CA PHE A 67 3.65 -14.56 -19.13
C PHE A 67 2.39 -13.70 -19.21
N ALA A 68 1.99 -13.09 -18.09
CA ALA A 68 0.79 -12.25 -18.03
C ALA A 68 1.16 -10.77 -18.24
N GLU A 69 0.48 -10.13 -19.19
CA GLU A 69 0.61 -8.69 -19.39
C GLU A 69 -0.04 -7.94 -18.23
N ARG A 70 0.66 -6.92 -17.73
CA ARG A 70 0.17 -6.03 -16.68
C ARG A 70 0.07 -4.61 -17.20
N PRO A 71 -0.96 -3.86 -16.81
CA PRO A 71 -1.07 -2.46 -17.19
C PRO A 71 0.08 -1.66 -16.58
N PRO A 72 0.50 -0.53 -17.21
CA PRO A 72 1.55 0.33 -16.67
C PRO A 72 1.19 0.91 -15.30
N SER A 73 -0.09 1.09 -15.01
CA SER A 73 -0.57 1.60 -13.74
C SER A 73 -1.82 0.83 -13.28
N GLU A 74 -1.79 0.40 -12.03
CA GLU A 74 -2.94 -0.22 -11.36
C GLU A 74 -3.44 0.71 -10.24
N ARG A 75 -3.19 2.01 -10.39
CA ARG A 75 -3.58 3.01 -9.40
C ARG A 75 -5.10 3.13 -9.30
N LEU A 76 -5.59 3.10 -8.06
CA LEU A 76 -7.01 3.30 -7.75
C LEU A 76 -7.22 4.61 -6.99
N VAL A 77 -8.42 5.14 -7.10
CA VAL A 77 -8.87 6.31 -6.35
C VAL A 77 -10.13 5.91 -5.58
N ASP A 78 -10.19 6.25 -4.31
CA ASP A 78 -11.31 5.95 -3.41
C ASP A 78 -12.45 6.98 -3.58
N LYS A 79 -12.86 7.21 -4.82
CA LYS A 79 -13.78 8.29 -5.18
C LYS A 79 -15.11 8.21 -4.44
N LYS A 80 -15.71 7.03 -4.39
CA LYS A 80 -17.02 6.86 -3.76
C LYS A 80 -16.95 7.01 -2.24
N LEU A 81 -15.87 6.50 -1.61
CA LEU A 81 -15.63 6.70 -0.19
C LEU A 81 -15.47 8.19 0.15
N ASN A 82 -14.71 8.91 -0.69
CA ASN A 82 -14.49 10.35 -0.50
C ASN A 82 -15.79 11.15 -0.68
N LEU A 83 -16.58 10.84 -1.69
CA LEU A 83 -17.86 11.52 -1.94
C LEU A 83 -18.87 11.30 -0.81
N ARG A 84 -18.83 10.15 -0.15
CA ARG A 84 -19.69 9.84 1.00
C ARG A 84 -19.10 10.26 2.34
N GLU A 85 -17.89 10.82 2.33
CA GLU A 85 -17.16 11.27 3.53
C GLU A 85 -16.96 10.15 4.57
N VAL A 86 -16.72 8.93 4.06
CA VAL A 86 -16.50 7.73 4.90
C VAL A 86 -15.17 7.04 4.60
N ASN A 87 -14.22 7.77 3.99
CA ASN A 87 -12.89 7.26 3.74
C ASN A 87 -12.01 7.41 4.97
N ILE A 88 -11.70 6.29 5.63
CA ILE A 88 -10.79 6.25 6.78
C ILE A 88 -9.48 5.52 6.44
N MET A 89 -9.22 5.30 5.16
CA MET A 89 -7.95 4.72 4.69
C MET A 89 -6.83 5.75 4.86
N ARG A 90 -5.79 5.36 5.60
CA ARG A 90 -4.64 6.23 5.87
C ARG A 90 -3.61 6.14 4.74
N ASP A 91 -2.62 7.03 4.77
CA ASP A 91 -1.50 7.00 3.83
C ASP A 91 -0.70 5.71 3.96
N TRP A 92 -0.23 5.17 2.84
CA TRP A 92 0.48 3.89 2.81
C TRP A 92 1.76 3.88 3.65
N LYS A 93 2.46 5.00 3.77
CA LYS A 93 3.68 5.10 4.59
C LYS A 93 3.39 4.93 6.07
N VAL A 94 2.32 5.55 6.54
CA VAL A 94 1.85 5.42 7.92
C VAL A 94 1.50 3.96 8.21
N CYS A 95 0.77 3.34 7.31
CA CYS A 95 0.35 1.94 7.43
C CYS A 95 1.53 0.97 7.39
N LEU A 96 2.48 1.19 6.48
CA LEU A 96 3.67 0.35 6.38
C LEU A 96 4.49 0.41 7.67
N LYS A 97 4.70 1.59 8.21
CA LYS A 97 5.43 1.76 9.47
C LYS A 97 4.74 1.06 10.62
N GLU A 98 3.43 1.25 10.77
CA GLU A 98 2.64 0.59 11.82
C GLU A 98 2.71 -0.94 11.69
N TYR A 99 2.58 -1.46 10.46
CA TYR A 99 2.70 -2.89 10.18
C TYR A 99 4.05 -3.47 10.64
N ILE A 100 5.14 -2.79 10.33
CA ILE A 100 6.48 -3.23 10.75
C ILE A 100 6.62 -3.15 12.27
N GLU A 101 6.17 -2.08 12.89
CA GLU A 101 6.22 -1.90 14.35
C GLU A 101 5.41 -2.95 15.09
N GLU A 102 4.30 -3.40 14.54
CA GLU A 102 3.41 -4.37 15.17
C GLU A 102 3.88 -5.82 14.97
N TYR A 103 4.30 -6.18 13.76
CA TYR A 103 4.58 -7.58 13.40
C TYR A 103 6.05 -7.91 13.23
N TYR A 104 6.91 -6.93 13.06
CA TYR A 104 8.34 -7.12 12.77
C TYR A 104 9.21 -6.21 13.64
N LYS A 105 8.78 -5.97 14.85
CA LYS A 105 9.47 -5.08 15.80
C LYS A 105 10.93 -5.48 16.03
N GLU A 106 11.23 -6.77 16.03
CA GLU A 106 12.58 -7.31 16.24
C GLU A 106 13.59 -6.90 15.16
N TYR A 107 13.11 -6.46 14.00
CA TYR A 107 13.96 -6.01 12.88
C TYR A 107 14.20 -4.50 12.89
N LEU A 108 13.51 -3.76 13.76
CA LEU A 108 13.69 -2.32 13.85
C LEU A 108 15.05 -1.97 14.47
N PRO A 109 15.70 -0.85 14.03
CA PRO A 109 16.93 -0.39 14.65
C PRO A 109 16.66 0.04 16.10
N GLU A 110 17.66 -0.21 16.95
CA GLU A 110 17.60 0.17 18.36
C GLU A 110 17.68 1.70 18.56
#